data_349c0a8acbed01bdb032776030b04894
#
_entry.id   349c0a8acbed01bdb032776030b04894
#
_cell.length_a   1.000
_cell.length_b   1.000
_cell.length_c   1.000
_cell.angle_alpha   90.00
_cell.angle_beta   90.00
_cell.angle_gamma   90.00
#
_symmetry.space_group_name_H-M   'P 1'
#
loop_
_entity.id
_entity.type
_entity.pdbx_description
1 polymer ?
#
loop_
_entity_poly.entity_id
_entity_poly.type
_entity_poly.pdbx_seq_one_letter_code
_entity_poly.pdbx_strand_id
1 'polypeptide(L)'
;MMLLNNARQQITEACFHLADDGLVVGTAGNLSVREGDLVAITPSGLPYQDMRPDLIAVVDYATGRQVEGPLKPASELDLHLTALRATGQMSVVHTHSYAATTVASLEGVSALPAVHYYICMFGGSDVRVADYAIYGSPELAANVERALEGRTAALMSNHGSVVTGPDLAATYVLAQELEWVCELYLRALAVGSPKILSDEQIAAVARKIRDTGYGQHAPAEEG
;
A
#
# COMPACT_ATOMS: atom_id res chain seq x y z
N MET A 1 10.92 19.76 20.00
CA MET A 1 11.25 19.24 18.64
C MET A 1 10.16 18.24 18.32
N MET A 2 9.55 18.32 17.14
CA MET A 2 8.45 17.44 16.73
C MET A 2 8.97 16.01 16.50
N LEU A 3 8.31 15.00 17.06
CA LEU A 3 8.66 13.60 16.83
C LEU A 3 8.47 13.23 15.36
N LEU A 4 9.36 12.41 14.81
CA LEU A 4 9.31 11.91 13.42
C LEU A 4 9.13 13.03 12.37
N ASN A 5 9.82 14.16 12.55
CA ASN A 5 9.64 15.34 11.70
C ASN A 5 9.84 15.03 10.19
N ASN A 6 10.84 14.22 9.85
CA ASN A 6 11.10 13.83 8.47
C ASN A 6 9.98 12.95 7.90
N ALA A 7 9.54 11.93 8.63
CA ALA A 7 8.42 11.08 8.22
C ALA A 7 7.12 11.87 8.04
N ARG A 8 6.85 12.85 8.92
CA ARG A 8 5.68 13.73 8.81
C ARG A 8 5.74 14.60 7.54
N GLN A 9 6.91 15.12 7.19
CA GLN A 9 7.10 15.87 5.93
C GLN A 9 6.86 14.99 4.72
N GLN A 10 7.47 13.78 4.67
CA GLN A 10 7.27 12.82 3.60
C GLN A 10 5.80 12.44 3.44
N ILE A 11 5.08 12.16 4.54
CA ILE A 11 3.64 11.87 4.50
C ILE A 11 2.86 13.05 3.92
N THR A 12 3.17 14.28 4.36
CA THR A 12 2.49 15.48 3.85
C THR A 12 2.67 15.65 2.34
N GLU A 13 3.88 15.49 1.84
CA GLU A 13 4.19 15.57 0.41
C GLU A 13 3.48 14.46 -0.37
N ALA A 14 3.53 13.21 0.11
CA ALA A 14 2.86 12.08 -0.52
C ALA A 14 1.33 12.25 -0.56
N CYS A 15 0.73 12.88 0.44
CA CYS A 15 -0.71 13.19 0.46
C CYS A 15 -1.14 14.05 -0.73
N PHE A 16 -0.37 15.06 -1.10
CA PHE A 16 -0.68 15.89 -2.26
C PHE A 16 -0.62 15.08 -3.56
N HIS A 17 0.41 14.25 -3.72
CA HIS A 17 0.54 13.38 -4.90
C HIS A 17 -0.58 12.35 -5.00
N LEU A 18 -1.02 11.72 -3.89
CA LEU A 18 -2.12 10.75 -3.92
C LEU A 18 -3.42 11.33 -4.49
N ALA A 19 -3.73 12.58 -4.15
CA ALA A 19 -4.92 13.26 -4.65
C ALA A 19 -4.78 13.61 -6.14
N ASP A 20 -3.61 14.12 -6.55
CA ASP A 20 -3.34 14.49 -7.94
C ASP A 20 -3.30 13.27 -8.88
N ASP A 21 -2.77 12.15 -8.42
CA ASP A 21 -2.69 10.89 -9.17
C ASP A 21 -4.01 10.09 -9.18
N GLY A 22 -5.05 10.57 -8.49
CA GLY A 22 -6.36 9.93 -8.46
C GLY A 22 -6.38 8.60 -7.68
N LEU A 23 -5.41 8.37 -6.79
CA LEU A 23 -5.33 7.16 -5.97
C LEU A 23 -6.27 7.19 -4.76
N VAL A 24 -6.87 8.33 -4.48
CA VAL A 24 -7.81 8.53 -3.37
C VAL A 24 -9.03 9.33 -3.80
N VAL A 25 -10.13 9.16 -3.08
CA VAL A 25 -11.39 9.89 -3.30
C VAL A 25 -11.79 10.58 -2.00
N GLY A 26 -11.94 11.91 -2.03
CA GLY A 26 -12.27 12.71 -0.85
C GLY A 26 -11.19 12.62 0.23
N THR A 27 -11.52 12.09 1.40
CA THR A 27 -10.59 11.87 2.53
C THR A 27 -10.32 10.38 2.77
N ALA A 28 -10.72 9.51 1.83
CA ALA A 28 -10.49 8.09 1.92
C ALA A 28 -9.02 7.74 1.64
N GLY A 29 -8.54 6.64 2.23
CA GLY A 29 -7.13 6.28 2.18
C GLY A 29 -6.30 6.96 3.28
N ASN A 30 -5.12 6.43 3.53
CA ASN A 30 -4.21 6.91 4.58
C ASN A 30 -2.79 6.37 4.40
N LEU A 31 -1.82 7.08 5.00
CA LEU A 31 -0.40 6.79 4.90
C LEU A 31 0.21 6.66 6.29
N SER A 32 1.17 5.74 6.44
CA SER A 32 1.99 5.69 7.64
C SER A 32 3.45 5.37 7.37
N VAL A 33 4.33 5.86 8.25
CA VAL A 33 5.77 5.58 8.25
C VAL A 33 6.19 5.23 9.67
N ARG A 34 6.88 4.11 9.80
CA ARG A 34 7.46 3.64 11.06
C ARG A 34 8.95 4.01 11.13
N GLU A 35 9.36 4.57 12.26
CA GLU A 35 10.76 4.75 12.64
C GLU A 35 10.97 4.22 14.08
N GLY A 36 11.68 3.14 14.23
CA GLY A 36 11.86 2.48 15.54
C GLY A 36 10.55 2.01 16.15
N ASP A 37 10.24 2.51 17.35
CA ASP A 37 9.03 2.17 18.12
C ASP A 37 7.88 3.16 17.89
N LEU A 38 8.00 4.06 16.94
CA LEU A 38 7.00 5.08 16.63
C LEU A 38 6.50 4.95 15.20
N VAL A 39 5.24 5.33 14.98
CA VAL A 39 4.60 5.39 13.66
C VAL A 39 3.95 6.75 13.48
N ALA A 40 4.38 7.49 12.45
CA ALA A 40 3.66 8.66 11.96
C ALA A 40 2.53 8.19 11.03
N ILE A 41 1.33 8.74 11.20
CA ILE A 41 0.15 8.35 10.39
C ILE A 41 -0.73 9.56 10.11
N THR A 42 -1.33 9.62 8.92
CA THR A 42 -2.30 10.64 8.54
C THR A 42 -3.44 10.73 9.55
N PRO A 43 -3.95 11.93 9.85
CA PRO A 43 -5.11 12.09 10.72
C PRO A 43 -6.41 11.67 10.02
N SER A 44 -7.41 11.30 10.80
CA SER A 44 -8.73 10.91 10.32
C SER A 44 -9.50 12.09 9.75
N GLY A 45 -10.03 11.94 8.52
CA GLY A 45 -11.01 12.85 7.92
C GLY A 45 -10.49 14.23 7.52
N LEU A 46 -9.18 14.45 7.52
CA LEU A 46 -8.58 15.71 7.03
C LEU A 46 -8.43 15.66 5.50
N PRO A 47 -8.89 16.67 4.76
CA PRO A 47 -8.65 16.76 3.32
C PRO A 47 -7.16 16.79 3.00
N TYR A 48 -6.75 16.12 1.93
CA TYR A 48 -5.34 15.98 1.55
C TYR A 48 -4.65 17.33 1.28
N GLN A 49 -5.35 18.30 0.71
CA GLN A 49 -4.83 19.66 0.47
C GLN A 49 -4.57 20.46 1.77
N ASP A 50 -5.17 20.05 2.88
CA ASP A 50 -5.01 20.73 4.18
C ASP A 50 -3.95 20.06 5.06
N MET A 51 -3.32 18.98 4.55
CA MET A 51 -2.33 18.21 5.28
C MET A 51 -1.08 19.05 5.58
N ARG A 52 -0.61 18.99 6.82
CA ARG A 52 0.62 19.65 7.28
C ARG A 52 1.36 18.73 8.27
N PRO A 53 2.69 18.84 8.36
CA PRO A 53 3.49 17.97 9.25
C PRO A 53 3.08 18.04 10.71
N ASP A 54 2.65 19.21 11.21
CA ASP A 54 2.20 19.42 12.59
C ASP A 54 0.85 18.72 12.90
N LEU A 55 0.07 18.37 11.87
CA LEU A 55 -1.23 17.69 12.00
C LEU A 55 -1.11 16.15 11.97
N ILE A 56 -0.01 15.60 11.45
CA ILE A 56 0.23 14.16 11.39
C ILE A 56 0.32 13.60 12.81
N ALA A 57 -0.45 12.56 13.10
CA ALA A 57 -0.42 11.88 14.38
C ALA A 57 0.82 10.99 14.51
N VAL A 58 1.37 10.87 15.72
CA VAL A 58 2.39 9.86 16.03
C VAL A 58 1.83 8.93 17.10
N VAL A 59 1.97 7.64 16.86
CA VAL A 59 1.54 6.59 17.77
C VAL A 59 2.71 5.69 18.18
N ASP A 60 2.61 5.08 19.34
CA ASP A 60 3.49 4.00 19.78
C ASP A 60 3.16 2.72 18.98
N TYR A 61 4.16 2.11 18.34
CA TYR A 61 3.98 0.97 17.44
C TYR A 61 3.45 -0.28 18.15
N ALA A 62 3.86 -0.51 19.39
CA ALA A 62 3.45 -1.70 20.13
C ALA A 62 1.98 -1.61 20.60
N THR A 63 1.56 -0.44 21.06
CA THR A 63 0.27 -0.24 21.72
C THR A 63 -0.78 0.48 20.88
N GLY A 64 -0.39 1.15 19.78
CA GLY A 64 -1.26 2.02 18.99
C GLY A 64 -1.66 3.32 19.70
N ARG A 65 -1.16 3.57 20.92
CA ARG A 65 -1.50 4.77 21.66
C ARG A 65 -0.87 6.01 21.03
N GLN A 66 -1.68 7.03 20.78
CA GLN A 66 -1.19 8.32 20.30
C GLN A 66 -0.28 8.97 21.34
N VAL A 67 0.92 9.39 20.91
CA VAL A 67 1.94 10.03 21.74
C VAL A 67 2.17 11.50 21.34
N GLU A 68 1.86 11.88 20.09
CA GLU A 68 1.95 13.27 19.62
C GLU A 68 0.98 13.54 18.48
N GLY A 69 0.64 14.81 18.27
CA GLY A 69 -0.25 15.32 17.23
C GLY A 69 -1.60 15.79 17.77
N PRO A 70 -2.19 16.87 17.20
CA PRO A 70 -3.41 17.49 17.69
C PRO A 70 -4.69 16.75 17.24
N LEU A 71 -4.61 15.95 16.16
CA LEU A 71 -5.72 15.24 15.55
C LEU A 71 -5.62 13.74 15.85
N LYS A 72 -6.78 13.06 15.86
CA LYS A 72 -6.80 11.59 15.99
C LYS A 72 -6.15 10.94 14.78
N PRO A 73 -5.42 9.83 14.93
CA PRO A 73 -4.90 9.04 13.81
C PRO A 73 -6.05 8.53 12.93
N ALA A 74 -5.72 8.13 11.72
CA ALA A 74 -6.67 7.50 10.80
C ALA A 74 -7.47 6.39 11.50
N SER A 75 -8.75 6.26 11.12
CA SER A 75 -9.65 5.24 11.68
C SER A 75 -9.18 3.80 11.42
N GLU A 76 -8.26 3.63 10.47
CA GLU A 76 -7.68 2.35 10.08
C GLU A 76 -6.26 2.14 10.65
N LEU A 77 -5.97 2.78 11.79
CA LEU A 77 -4.70 2.61 12.48
C LEU A 77 -4.35 1.13 12.71
N ASP A 78 -5.33 0.31 13.13
CA ASP A 78 -5.11 -1.13 13.38
C ASP A 78 -4.72 -1.87 12.10
N LEU A 79 -5.29 -1.52 10.95
CA LEU A 79 -4.88 -2.03 9.65
C LEU A 79 -3.40 -1.73 9.37
N HIS A 80 -2.96 -0.48 9.57
CA HIS A 80 -1.57 -0.07 9.38
C HIS A 80 -0.61 -0.81 10.29
N LEU A 81 -0.89 -0.84 11.58
CA LEU A 81 -0.04 -1.52 12.55
C LEU A 81 0.05 -3.03 12.25
N THR A 82 -1.05 -3.65 11.86
CA THR A 82 -1.10 -5.06 11.48
C THR A 82 -0.30 -5.30 10.20
N ALA A 83 -0.46 -4.49 9.17
CA ALA A 83 0.30 -4.62 7.91
C ALA A 83 1.82 -4.46 8.14
N LEU A 84 2.24 -3.48 8.95
CA LEU A 84 3.65 -3.30 9.33
C LEU A 84 4.22 -4.51 10.10
N ARG A 85 3.42 -5.12 10.99
CA ARG A 85 3.84 -6.31 11.76
C ARG A 85 3.92 -7.55 10.87
N ALA A 86 2.92 -7.78 10.05
CA ALA A 86 2.83 -8.95 9.16
C ALA A 86 3.96 -8.99 8.13
N THR A 87 4.36 -7.83 7.61
CA THR A 87 5.34 -7.75 6.52
C THR A 87 6.75 -7.38 6.98
N GLY A 88 6.90 -6.82 8.18
CA GLY A 88 8.18 -6.27 8.66
C GLY A 88 8.63 -5.01 7.93
N GLN A 89 7.79 -4.42 7.09
CA GLN A 89 8.07 -3.21 6.31
C GLN A 89 8.00 -1.95 7.17
N MET A 90 8.40 -0.81 6.59
CA MET A 90 8.52 0.46 7.32
C MET A 90 7.46 1.49 6.95
N SER A 91 6.68 1.26 5.89
CA SER A 91 5.63 2.19 5.46
C SER A 91 4.43 1.44 4.90
N VAL A 92 3.28 2.11 4.97
CA VAL A 92 2.00 1.64 4.42
C VAL A 92 1.36 2.76 3.61
N VAL A 93 0.89 2.41 2.42
CA VAL A 93 0.01 3.21 1.58
C VAL A 93 -1.30 2.46 1.42
N HIS A 94 -2.40 3.01 1.95
CA HIS A 94 -3.74 2.52 1.75
C HIS A 94 -4.50 3.47 0.83
N THR A 95 -5.11 2.94 -0.23
CA THR A 95 -5.80 3.71 -1.25
C THR A 95 -7.19 3.17 -1.56
N HIS A 96 -8.05 4.04 -2.09
CA HIS A 96 -9.36 3.71 -2.66
C HIS A 96 -9.36 3.99 -4.18
N SER A 97 -8.27 3.63 -4.84
CA SER A 97 -8.10 3.84 -6.29
C SER A 97 -9.07 2.99 -7.11
N TYR A 98 -9.46 3.48 -8.27
CA TYR A 98 -10.59 2.91 -9.03
C TYR A 98 -10.37 1.49 -9.50
N ALA A 99 -9.21 1.18 -10.10
CA ALA A 99 -8.99 -0.14 -10.68
C ALA A 99 -8.78 -1.20 -9.60
N ALA A 100 -8.01 -0.90 -8.55
CA ALA A 100 -7.81 -1.80 -7.43
C ALA A 100 -9.12 -2.08 -6.70
N THR A 101 -9.93 -1.04 -6.42
CA THR A 101 -11.25 -1.19 -5.80
C THR A 101 -12.21 -1.98 -6.71
N THR A 102 -12.17 -1.75 -8.04
CA THR A 102 -13.02 -2.50 -8.97
C THR A 102 -12.67 -3.98 -8.97
N VAL A 103 -11.38 -4.34 -9.06
CA VAL A 103 -10.93 -5.75 -8.99
C VAL A 103 -11.36 -6.39 -7.67
N ALA A 104 -11.18 -5.68 -6.56
CA ALA A 104 -11.57 -6.14 -5.23
C ALA A 104 -13.08 -6.28 -5.02
N SER A 105 -13.89 -5.72 -5.92
CA SER A 105 -15.37 -5.78 -5.87
C SER A 105 -15.97 -6.78 -6.86
N LEU A 106 -15.13 -7.51 -7.62
CA LEU A 106 -15.63 -8.53 -8.55
C LEU A 106 -16.00 -9.82 -7.81
N GLU A 107 -17.20 -10.32 -8.05
CA GLU A 107 -17.64 -11.61 -7.50
C GLU A 107 -16.77 -12.75 -8.02
N GLY A 108 -16.34 -13.64 -7.13
CA GLY A 108 -15.52 -14.81 -7.47
C GLY A 108 -14.01 -14.52 -7.69
N VAL A 109 -13.59 -13.26 -7.56
CA VAL A 109 -12.17 -12.88 -7.63
C VAL A 109 -11.58 -12.87 -6.23
N SER A 110 -10.76 -13.87 -5.92
CA SER A 110 -10.04 -13.98 -4.64
C SER A 110 -8.61 -13.41 -4.68
N ALA A 111 -8.10 -13.12 -5.88
CA ALA A 111 -6.78 -12.53 -6.09
C ALA A 111 -6.68 -11.87 -7.48
N LEU A 112 -5.89 -10.80 -7.59
CA LEU A 112 -5.39 -10.27 -8.86
C LEU A 112 -4.31 -11.22 -9.37
N PRO A 113 -4.54 -11.89 -10.53
CA PRO A 113 -3.57 -12.86 -11.06
C PRO A 113 -2.40 -12.17 -11.76
N ALA A 114 -1.36 -12.94 -12.07
CA ALA A 114 -0.16 -12.46 -12.76
C ALA A 114 -0.41 -12.11 -14.24
N VAL A 115 -1.25 -11.14 -14.52
CA VAL A 115 -1.50 -10.61 -15.87
C VAL A 115 -0.31 -9.82 -16.41
N HIS A 116 0.58 -9.35 -15.53
CA HIS A 116 1.82 -8.67 -15.85
C HIS A 116 2.93 -9.08 -14.87
N TYR A 117 4.18 -9.07 -15.32
CA TYR A 117 5.30 -9.51 -14.47
C TYR A 117 5.55 -8.59 -13.25
N TYR A 118 5.03 -7.37 -13.22
CA TYR A 118 5.12 -6.50 -12.04
C TYR A 118 4.47 -7.11 -10.78
N ILE A 119 3.61 -8.10 -10.93
CA ILE A 119 3.08 -8.84 -9.77
C ILE A 119 4.20 -9.37 -8.86
N CYS A 120 5.38 -9.72 -9.39
CA CYS A 120 6.51 -10.17 -8.58
C CYS A 120 6.99 -9.13 -7.55
N MET A 121 6.71 -7.85 -7.75
CA MET A 121 7.07 -6.77 -6.82
C MET A 121 6.30 -6.85 -5.50
N PHE A 122 5.17 -7.55 -5.49
CA PHE A 122 4.33 -7.74 -4.32
C PHE A 122 4.62 -9.04 -3.55
N GLY A 123 5.73 -9.71 -3.85
CA GLY A 123 6.22 -10.87 -3.10
C GLY A 123 5.74 -12.23 -3.60
N GLY A 124 5.00 -12.29 -4.70
CA GLY A 124 4.52 -13.58 -5.23
C GLY A 124 3.97 -13.47 -6.66
N SER A 125 3.10 -14.41 -7.04
CA SER A 125 2.47 -14.51 -8.35
C SER A 125 1.02 -14.00 -8.38
N ASP A 126 0.55 -13.45 -7.27
CA ASP A 126 -0.77 -12.84 -7.12
C ASP A 126 -0.76 -11.72 -6.07
N VAL A 127 -1.82 -10.90 -6.07
CA VAL A 127 -2.19 -10.03 -4.94
C VAL A 127 -3.57 -10.46 -4.47
N ARG A 128 -3.66 -10.96 -3.24
CA ARG A 128 -4.89 -11.55 -2.70
C ARG A 128 -5.92 -10.48 -2.34
N VAL A 129 -7.20 -10.86 -2.43
CA VAL A 129 -8.33 -10.05 -1.94
C VAL A 129 -8.65 -10.51 -0.52
N ALA A 130 -8.49 -9.62 0.46
CA ALA A 130 -8.93 -9.85 1.83
C ALA A 130 -10.47 -9.81 1.90
N ASP A 131 -11.06 -10.68 2.69
CA ASP A 131 -12.51 -10.71 2.89
C ASP A 131 -13.03 -9.38 3.43
N TYR A 132 -14.26 -9.03 3.02
CA TYR A 132 -14.91 -7.83 3.49
C TYR A 132 -15.12 -7.83 5.01
N ALA A 133 -14.79 -6.71 5.64
CA ALA A 133 -15.20 -6.37 7.00
C ALA A 133 -15.37 -4.84 7.10
N ILE A 134 -16.00 -4.37 8.17
CA ILE A 134 -16.22 -2.94 8.39
C ILE A 134 -14.87 -2.24 8.55
N TYR A 135 -14.68 -1.09 7.89
CA TYR A 135 -13.46 -0.29 8.00
C TYR A 135 -13.12 0.01 9.47
N GLY A 136 -11.84 0.00 9.79
CA GLY A 136 -11.33 0.22 11.15
C GLY A 136 -11.65 -0.90 12.15
N SER A 137 -12.23 -2.03 11.72
CA SER A 137 -12.49 -3.16 12.61
C SER A 137 -11.27 -4.07 12.77
N PRO A 138 -11.12 -4.74 13.93
CA PRO A 138 -10.09 -5.78 14.10
C PRO A 138 -10.24 -6.94 13.11
N GLU A 139 -11.46 -7.23 12.66
CA GLU A 139 -11.75 -8.26 11.67
C GLU A 139 -11.12 -7.91 10.32
N LEU A 140 -11.25 -6.66 9.85
CA LEU A 140 -10.59 -6.20 8.62
C LEU A 140 -9.07 -6.33 8.73
N ALA A 141 -8.48 -5.90 9.84
CA ALA A 141 -7.05 -6.03 10.08
C ALA A 141 -6.59 -7.50 10.02
N ALA A 142 -7.33 -8.43 10.63
CA ALA A 142 -7.02 -9.86 10.58
C ALA A 142 -7.20 -10.47 9.17
N ASN A 143 -8.21 -10.02 8.39
CA ASN A 143 -8.40 -10.47 7.01
C ASN A 143 -7.24 -10.01 6.12
N VAL A 144 -6.78 -8.77 6.30
CA VAL A 144 -5.63 -8.22 5.58
C VAL A 144 -4.34 -8.92 5.99
N GLU A 145 -4.14 -9.22 7.28
CA GLU A 145 -2.97 -9.98 7.74
C GLU A 145 -2.82 -11.30 6.98
N ARG A 146 -3.93 -12.07 6.86
CA ARG A 146 -3.92 -13.33 6.08
C ARG A 146 -3.62 -13.12 4.60
N ALA A 147 -4.17 -12.07 4.00
CA ALA A 147 -3.91 -11.76 2.60
C ALA A 147 -2.45 -11.36 2.36
N LEU A 148 -1.80 -10.73 3.34
CA LEU A 148 -0.39 -10.33 3.31
C LEU A 148 0.61 -11.47 3.61
N GLU A 149 0.18 -12.67 3.94
CA GLU A 149 1.11 -13.80 4.17
C GLU A 149 2.00 -14.05 2.95
N GLY A 150 3.32 -13.74 3.07
CA GLY A 150 4.29 -13.83 1.97
C GLY A 150 4.06 -12.80 0.84
N ARG A 151 3.32 -11.73 1.12
CA ARG A 151 3.03 -10.62 0.19
C ARG A 151 3.32 -9.27 0.86
N THR A 152 3.52 -8.24 0.04
CA THR A 152 3.67 -6.85 0.49
C THR A 152 2.49 -5.97 0.09
N ALA A 153 1.51 -6.54 -0.60
CA ALA A 153 0.26 -5.87 -0.97
C ALA A 153 -0.93 -6.81 -0.85
N ALA A 154 -2.10 -6.23 -0.58
CA ALA A 154 -3.39 -6.91 -0.63
C ALA A 154 -4.46 -5.95 -1.18
N LEU A 155 -5.44 -6.52 -1.88
CA LEU A 155 -6.72 -5.88 -2.16
C LEU A 155 -7.68 -6.17 -1.01
N MET A 156 -8.66 -5.31 -0.81
CA MET A 156 -9.69 -5.46 0.24
C MET A 156 -11.07 -5.44 -0.41
N SER A 157 -11.84 -6.50 -0.22
CA SER A 157 -13.16 -6.65 -0.85
C SER A 157 -14.04 -5.43 -0.62
N ASN A 158 -14.56 -4.84 -1.73
CA ASN A 158 -15.44 -3.67 -1.74
C ASN A 158 -14.88 -2.44 -0.98
N HIS A 159 -13.55 -2.26 -0.94
CA HIS A 159 -12.93 -1.22 -0.13
C HIS A 159 -11.80 -0.51 -0.91
N GLY A 160 -10.69 -1.19 -1.18
CA GLY A 160 -9.51 -0.59 -1.80
C GLY A 160 -8.30 -1.51 -1.76
N SER A 161 -7.11 -0.93 -1.57
CA SER A 161 -5.85 -1.67 -1.49
C SER A 161 -4.98 -1.20 -0.33
N VAL A 162 -4.10 -2.08 0.12
CA VAL A 162 -3.02 -1.79 1.06
C VAL A 162 -1.71 -2.29 0.48
N VAL A 163 -0.69 -1.43 0.50
CA VAL A 163 0.67 -1.73 0.03
C VAL A 163 1.65 -1.37 1.13
N THR A 164 2.66 -2.22 1.34
CA THR A 164 3.73 -2.00 2.31
C THR A 164 5.09 -1.99 1.61
N GLY A 165 6.05 -1.25 2.16
CA GLY A 165 7.39 -1.17 1.58
C GLY A 165 8.44 -0.64 2.53
N PRO A 166 9.72 -0.61 2.07
CA PRO A 166 10.87 -0.27 2.92
C PRO A 166 10.91 1.21 3.33
N ASP A 167 10.32 2.08 2.53
CA ASP A 167 10.16 3.51 2.77
C ASP A 167 8.93 4.04 2.02
N LEU A 168 8.49 5.26 2.34
CA LEU A 168 7.26 5.81 1.78
C LEU A 168 7.34 6.04 0.27
N ALA A 169 8.48 6.48 -0.26
CA ALA A 169 8.65 6.75 -1.68
C ALA A 169 8.52 5.46 -2.51
N ALA A 170 9.21 4.39 -2.11
CA ALA A 170 9.11 3.09 -2.76
C ALA A 170 7.69 2.51 -2.64
N THR A 171 7.06 2.64 -1.46
CA THR A 171 5.70 2.13 -1.23
C THR A 171 4.65 2.88 -2.07
N TYR A 172 4.86 4.19 -2.26
CA TYR A 172 4.02 5.00 -3.13
C TYR A 172 4.08 4.53 -4.59
N VAL A 173 5.29 4.30 -5.12
CA VAL A 173 5.47 3.75 -6.49
C VAL A 173 4.80 2.38 -6.62
N LEU A 174 4.96 1.51 -5.62
CA LEU A 174 4.29 0.20 -5.60
C LEU A 174 2.75 0.34 -5.61
N ALA A 175 2.20 1.33 -4.93
CA ALA A 175 0.75 1.58 -4.95
C ALA A 175 0.26 2.03 -6.34
N GLN A 176 1.03 2.88 -7.05
CA GLN A 176 0.75 3.25 -8.44
C GLN A 176 0.86 2.04 -9.39
N GLU A 177 1.88 1.20 -9.20
CA GLU A 177 2.06 -0.03 -10.00
C GLU A 177 0.92 -1.02 -9.76
N LEU A 178 0.43 -1.18 -8.53
CA LEU A 178 -0.71 -2.02 -8.22
C LEU A 178 -1.98 -1.53 -8.93
N GLU A 179 -2.26 -0.22 -8.87
CA GLU A 179 -3.39 0.38 -9.58
C GLU A 179 -3.27 0.14 -11.09
N TRP A 180 -2.10 0.36 -11.66
CA TRP A 180 -1.85 0.13 -13.09
C TRP A 180 -2.06 -1.34 -13.49
N VAL A 181 -1.59 -2.32 -12.70
CA VAL A 181 -1.79 -3.75 -12.99
C VAL A 181 -3.26 -4.13 -12.87
N CYS A 182 -3.99 -3.57 -11.89
CA CYS A 182 -5.43 -3.75 -11.76
C CYS A 182 -6.17 -3.21 -13.00
N GLU A 183 -5.81 -2.01 -13.46
CA GLU A 183 -6.39 -1.42 -14.67
C GLU A 183 -6.10 -2.28 -15.91
N LEU A 184 -4.86 -2.77 -16.08
CA LEU A 184 -4.49 -3.66 -17.16
C LEU A 184 -5.33 -4.95 -17.14
N TYR A 185 -5.52 -5.55 -15.96
CA TYR A 185 -6.35 -6.74 -15.79
C TYR A 185 -7.81 -6.50 -16.23
N LEU A 186 -8.42 -5.42 -15.76
CA LEU A 186 -9.79 -5.05 -16.13
C LEU A 186 -9.94 -4.79 -17.63
N ARG A 187 -9.00 -4.07 -18.22
CA ARG A 187 -8.99 -3.82 -19.68
C ARG A 187 -8.83 -5.11 -20.49
N ALA A 188 -7.99 -6.04 -20.04
CA ALA A 188 -7.82 -7.33 -20.69
C ALA A 188 -9.11 -8.17 -20.62
N LEU A 189 -9.79 -8.18 -19.44
CA LEU A 189 -11.08 -8.85 -19.27
C LEU A 189 -12.18 -8.27 -20.19
N ALA A 190 -12.16 -6.97 -20.43
CA ALA A 190 -13.17 -6.31 -21.29
C ALA A 190 -13.03 -6.70 -22.77
N VAL A 191 -11.87 -7.16 -23.21
CA VAL A 191 -11.62 -7.53 -24.62
C VAL A 191 -11.40 -9.03 -24.84
N GLY A 192 -11.27 -9.82 -23.78
CA GLY A 192 -11.06 -11.27 -23.89
C GLY A 192 -10.61 -11.93 -22.61
N SER A 193 -10.01 -13.10 -22.71
CA SER A 193 -9.43 -13.81 -21.56
C SER A 193 -7.96 -13.43 -21.42
N PRO A 194 -7.53 -12.83 -20.31
CA PRO A 194 -6.14 -12.47 -20.11
C PRO A 194 -5.24 -13.70 -20.02
N LYS A 195 -4.03 -13.60 -20.59
CA LYS A 195 -2.98 -14.57 -20.36
C LYS A 195 -2.37 -14.35 -18.99
N ILE A 196 -2.31 -15.42 -18.20
CA ILE A 196 -1.72 -15.38 -16.85
C ILE A 196 -0.35 -16.05 -16.90
N LEU A 197 0.66 -15.39 -16.32
CA LEU A 197 2.00 -15.94 -16.17
C LEU A 197 2.02 -17.01 -15.09
N SER A 198 2.83 -18.06 -15.28
CA SER A 198 3.00 -19.10 -14.26
C SER A 198 3.87 -18.63 -13.09
N ASP A 199 3.78 -19.35 -11.98
CA ASP A 199 4.62 -19.10 -10.79
C ASP A 199 6.12 -19.14 -11.13
N GLU A 200 6.52 -20.09 -12.02
CA GLU A 200 7.92 -20.23 -12.46
C GLU A 200 8.36 -19.01 -13.28
N GLN A 201 7.48 -18.48 -14.16
CA GLN A 201 7.76 -17.28 -14.93
C GLN A 201 7.92 -16.07 -14.02
N ILE A 202 7.03 -15.89 -13.06
CA ILE A 202 7.11 -14.80 -12.08
C ILE A 202 8.37 -14.94 -11.23
N ALA A 203 8.68 -16.14 -10.73
CA ALA A 203 9.90 -16.38 -9.97
C ALA A 203 11.18 -16.11 -10.79
N ALA A 204 11.17 -16.40 -12.09
CA ALA A 204 12.29 -16.09 -12.99
C ALA A 204 12.50 -14.57 -13.12
N VAL A 205 11.42 -13.79 -13.28
CA VAL A 205 11.50 -12.33 -13.31
C VAL A 205 12.01 -11.76 -11.99
N ALA A 206 11.49 -12.25 -10.85
CA ALA A 206 11.93 -11.80 -9.53
C ALA A 206 13.43 -12.06 -9.31
N ARG A 207 13.95 -13.20 -9.77
CA ARG A 207 15.41 -13.46 -9.75
C ARG A 207 16.16 -12.46 -10.62
N LYS A 208 15.70 -12.23 -11.86
CA LYS A 208 16.33 -11.30 -12.80
C LYS A 208 16.43 -9.87 -12.23
N ILE A 209 15.36 -9.40 -11.60
CA ILE A 209 15.32 -8.07 -10.95
C ILE A 209 16.38 -7.99 -9.85
N ARG A 210 16.46 -8.99 -8.96
CA ARG A 210 17.48 -9.03 -7.91
C ARG A 210 18.91 -9.05 -8.46
N ASP A 211 19.15 -9.88 -9.48
CA ASP A 211 20.48 -10.09 -10.05
C ASP A 211 21.01 -8.86 -10.81
N THR A 212 20.10 -8.06 -11.38
CA THR A 212 20.46 -6.89 -12.21
C THR A 212 20.30 -5.56 -11.50
N GLY A 213 19.70 -5.52 -10.30
CA GLY A 213 19.33 -4.26 -9.66
C GLY A 213 18.33 -3.42 -10.46
N TYR A 214 17.47 -4.05 -11.26
CA TYR A 214 16.47 -3.34 -12.08
C TYR A 214 15.64 -2.39 -11.22
N GLY A 215 15.54 -1.13 -11.64
CA GLY A 215 14.87 -0.08 -10.87
C GLY A 215 15.74 0.59 -9.79
N GLN A 216 16.96 0.09 -9.53
CA GLN A 216 17.92 0.79 -8.70
C GLN A 216 18.77 1.72 -9.59
N HIS A 217 18.91 2.99 -9.20
CA HIS A 217 19.83 3.90 -9.87
C HIS A 217 21.27 3.48 -9.55
N ALA A 218 21.87 2.64 -10.40
CA ALA A 218 23.32 2.46 -10.37
C ALA A 218 23.97 3.78 -10.80
N PRO A 219 24.98 4.32 -10.09
CA PRO A 219 25.76 5.43 -10.61
C PRO A 219 26.36 4.99 -11.95
N ALA A 220 26.35 5.88 -12.96
CA ALA A 220 27.03 5.63 -14.21
C ALA A 220 28.49 5.30 -13.91
N GLU A 221 28.97 4.16 -14.39
CA GLU A 221 30.39 3.85 -14.32
C GLU A 221 31.12 4.96 -15.11
N GLU A 222 31.95 5.75 -14.41
CA GLU A 222 32.85 6.70 -15.06
C GLU A 222 33.83 5.88 -15.90
N GLY A 223 33.63 5.88 -17.24
CA GLY A 223 34.50 5.30 -18.24
C GLY A 223 35.68 6.22 -18.62
#